data_ff42b3129eedb2b05403b7ea08a7330b
#
_entry.id   ff42b3129eedb2b05403b7ea08a7330b
#
_cell.length_a   1.000
_cell.length_b   1.000
_cell.length_c   1.000
_cell.angle_alpha   90.00
_cell.angle_beta   90.00
_cell.angle_gamma   90.00
#
_symmetry.space_group_name_H-M   'P 1'
#
loop_
_entity.id
_entity.type
_entity.pdbx_description
1 polymer ?
#
loop_
_entity_poly.entity_id
_entity_poly.type
_entity_poly.pdbx_seq_one_letter_code
_entity_poly.pdbx_strand_id
1 'polypeptide(L)'
;MTERADTHVVLYDLGSSSADLIAAMCLGHMRVTVLEPDQADADRVRDVLQRRLPGAGFTVSTRLPEGCDVFICHASDAQMAPPASLVAVLDGPEALATAPEPDRSVAMDVLDPRFAEVAFGNAPDTTRARATRFLAKLNTGFAVTTRGHGFWGNRLQDAAISFVDRLLLIGITPWELDEALEDAGFAQGLLKSQDHIGLDVAFARRRASGTDLLVADRMVHEGRLGRSVGVGWYRYPGGGGAVIDPLMEDMIVEEARFAGIDPVPMTDAAAADAVIAGIINAAAGMLQDGMTTDGVDALAFYKLGLPDLTARAKQIGESGLRNRLTALQAVDATLWCPSPSLGLIFGS
;
A
#
# COMPACT_ATOMS: atom_id res chain seq x y z
N MET A 1 -16.60 -36.94 12.22
CA MET A 1 -16.17 -35.56 12.49
C MET A 1 -14.66 -35.60 12.46
N THR A 2 -14.05 -35.33 11.30
CA THR A 2 -12.61 -35.13 11.17
C THR A 2 -12.29 -33.78 11.79
N GLU A 3 -11.50 -33.76 12.87
CA GLU A 3 -10.89 -32.54 13.40
C GLU A 3 -10.26 -31.80 12.22
N ARG A 4 -10.77 -30.60 11.93
CA ARG A 4 -10.10 -29.66 11.06
C ARG A 4 -8.79 -29.32 11.77
N ALA A 5 -7.68 -29.87 11.33
CA ALA A 5 -6.37 -29.47 11.81
C ALA A 5 -6.26 -27.96 11.64
N ASP A 6 -6.13 -27.23 12.76
CA ASP A 6 -6.01 -25.79 12.77
C ASP A 6 -4.76 -25.41 11.96
N THR A 7 -4.94 -24.59 10.93
CA THR A 7 -3.81 -24.09 10.15
C THR A 7 -2.88 -23.33 11.07
N HIS A 8 -1.63 -23.77 11.15
CA HIS A 8 -0.60 -23.13 11.96
C HIS A 8 0.16 -22.11 11.11
N VAL A 9 0.10 -20.84 11.50
CA VAL A 9 0.81 -19.74 10.86
C VAL A 9 1.88 -19.20 11.80
N VAL A 10 3.07 -19.03 11.28
CA VAL A 10 4.19 -18.38 11.97
C VAL A 10 4.45 -17.03 11.30
N LEU A 11 4.50 -15.97 12.09
CA LEU A 11 4.91 -14.62 11.70
C LEU A 11 6.31 -14.39 12.28
N TYR A 12 7.31 -14.25 11.41
CA TYR A 12 8.71 -14.19 11.83
C TYR A 12 9.25 -12.77 11.73
N ASP A 13 9.69 -12.22 12.87
CA ASP A 13 10.39 -10.92 13.00
C ASP A 13 9.61 -9.74 12.36
N LEU A 14 8.29 -9.74 12.53
CA LEU A 14 7.41 -8.70 11.97
C LEU A 14 7.01 -7.63 13.00
N GLY A 15 7.37 -7.83 14.24
CA GLY A 15 7.06 -6.90 15.32
C GLY A 15 5.57 -6.66 15.53
N SER A 16 5.24 -5.54 16.15
CA SER A 16 3.86 -5.15 16.45
C SER A 16 3.08 -4.60 15.25
N SER A 17 3.74 -4.37 14.11
CA SER A 17 3.07 -3.96 12.85
C SER A 17 2.17 -5.06 12.29
N SER A 18 2.41 -6.33 12.67
CA SER A 18 1.63 -7.50 12.26
C SER A 18 0.23 -7.61 12.93
N ALA A 19 -0.18 -6.65 13.78
CA ALA A 19 -1.40 -6.77 14.57
C ALA A 19 -2.66 -7.02 13.73
N ASP A 20 -2.84 -6.32 12.63
CA ASP A 20 -4.03 -6.46 11.78
C ASP A 20 -4.04 -7.83 11.07
N LEU A 21 -2.86 -8.31 10.67
CA LEU A 21 -2.68 -9.64 10.10
C LEU A 21 -2.99 -10.74 11.14
N ILE A 22 -2.53 -10.57 12.37
CA ILE A 22 -2.83 -11.48 13.49
C ILE A 22 -4.33 -11.51 13.76
N ALA A 23 -4.99 -10.34 13.78
CA ALA A 23 -6.43 -10.25 13.98
C ALA A 23 -7.20 -11.04 12.91
N ALA A 24 -6.83 -10.86 11.64
CA ALA A 24 -7.44 -11.60 10.53
C ALA A 24 -7.28 -13.11 10.68
N MET A 25 -6.10 -13.58 11.05
CA MET A 25 -5.82 -15.01 11.25
C MET A 25 -6.57 -15.60 12.43
N CYS A 26 -6.69 -14.86 13.54
CA CYS A 26 -7.47 -15.27 14.70
C CYS A 26 -8.97 -15.38 14.36
N LEU A 27 -9.51 -14.44 13.57
CA LEU A 27 -10.88 -14.52 13.05
C LEU A 27 -11.09 -15.72 12.13
N GLY A 28 -10.06 -16.10 11.37
CA GLY A 28 -10.03 -17.30 10.52
C GLY A 28 -9.83 -18.62 11.30
N HIS A 29 -9.86 -18.60 12.63
CA HIS A 29 -9.61 -19.75 13.52
C HIS A 29 -8.28 -20.47 13.21
N MET A 30 -7.22 -19.71 13.03
CA MET A 30 -5.87 -20.23 12.84
C MET A 30 -5.09 -20.20 14.14
N ARG A 31 -4.16 -21.14 14.29
CA ARG A 31 -3.18 -21.08 15.35
C ARG A 31 -2.04 -20.13 14.91
N VAL A 32 -1.84 -19.04 15.63
CA VAL A 32 -0.87 -18.00 15.27
C VAL A 32 0.29 -18.00 16.27
N THR A 33 1.50 -18.09 15.75
CA THR A 33 2.75 -17.89 16.52
C THR A 33 3.48 -16.69 15.94
N VAL A 34 3.70 -15.67 16.77
CA VAL A 34 4.59 -14.54 16.49
C VAL A 34 5.97 -14.94 17.01
N LEU A 35 6.92 -15.06 16.12
CA LEU A 35 8.28 -15.50 16.43
C LEU A 35 9.23 -14.30 16.34
N GLU A 36 9.73 -13.87 17.48
CA GLU A 36 10.73 -12.81 17.61
C GLU A 36 12.03 -13.44 18.09
N PRO A 37 13.15 -13.31 17.33
CA PRO A 37 14.41 -13.97 17.70
C PRO A 37 15.00 -13.51 19.03
N ASP A 38 14.80 -12.24 19.39
CA ASP A 38 15.28 -11.65 20.63
C ASP A 38 14.21 -11.68 21.74
N GLN A 39 14.61 -12.01 22.98
CA GLN A 39 13.68 -12.13 24.10
C GLN A 39 13.08 -10.77 24.50
N ALA A 40 13.87 -9.70 24.48
CA ALA A 40 13.39 -8.36 24.85
C ALA A 40 12.39 -7.82 23.81
N ASP A 41 12.62 -8.12 22.53
CA ASP A 41 11.69 -7.83 21.45
C ASP A 41 10.41 -8.66 21.60
N ALA A 42 10.51 -9.94 21.87
CA ALA A 42 9.36 -10.82 22.11
C ALA A 42 8.49 -10.33 23.27
N ASP A 43 9.08 -9.88 24.36
CA ASP A 43 8.34 -9.36 25.51
C ASP A 43 7.66 -8.03 25.18
N ARG A 44 8.34 -7.12 24.47
CA ARG A 44 7.79 -5.84 24.02
C ARG A 44 6.64 -6.06 23.03
N VAL A 45 6.83 -6.91 22.04
CA VAL A 45 5.82 -7.23 21.02
C VAL A 45 4.61 -7.87 21.67
N ARG A 46 4.79 -8.79 22.62
CA ARG A 46 3.70 -9.40 23.38
C ARG A 46 2.86 -8.34 24.09
N ASP A 47 3.49 -7.42 24.82
CA ASP A 47 2.80 -6.37 25.57
C ASP A 47 2.02 -5.42 24.65
N VAL A 48 2.57 -5.06 23.50
CA VAL A 48 1.90 -4.20 22.53
C VAL A 48 0.71 -4.93 21.90
N LEU A 49 0.91 -6.16 21.44
CA LEU A 49 -0.13 -6.95 20.78
C LEU A 49 -1.29 -7.30 21.73
N GLN A 50 -1.01 -7.62 22.99
CA GLN A 50 -2.07 -7.88 23.99
C GLN A 50 -2.94 -6.65 24.24
N ARG A 51 -2.36 -5.45 24.22
CA ARG A 51 -3.12 -4.19 24.35
C ARG A 51 -3.93 -3.87 23.08
N ARG A 52 -3.37 -4.14 21.90
CA ARG A 52 -4.06 -3.86 20.62
C ARG A 52 -5.13 -4.89 20.27
N LEU A 53 -4.94 -6.13 20.69
CA LEU A 53 -5.77 -7.29 20.33
C LEU A 53 -6.25 -8.03 21.62
N PRO A 54 -7.03 -7.38 22.48
CA PRO A 54 -7.47 -8.00 23.72
C PRO A 54 -8.34 -9.24 23.43
N GLY A 55 -7.94 -10.40 24.00
CA GLY A 55 -8.66 -11.65 23.81
C GLY A 55 -8.36 -12.43 22.52
N ALA A 56 -7.47 -11.94 21.65
CA ALA A 56 -7.04 -12.71 20.49
C ALA A 56 -6.12 -13.89 20.90
N GLY A 57 -6.33 -15.03 20.24
CA GLY A 57 -5.63 -16.29 20.54
C GLY A 57 -4.32 -16.42 19.74
N PHE A 58 -3.25 -15.73 20.15
CA PHE A 58 -1.92 -15.88 19.58
C PHE A 58 -0.85 -16.21 20.63
N THR A 59 0.28 -16.76 20.19
CA THR A 59 1.44 -17.03 21.04
C THR A 59 2.64 -16.22 20.57
N VAL A 60 3.41 -15.62 21.47
CA VAL A 60 4.71 -15.00 21.15
C VAL A 60 5.81 -15.92 21.67
N SER A 61 6.78 -16.25 20.83
CA SER A 61 7.84 -17.22 21.08
C SER A 61 9.18 -16.72 20.53
N THR A 62 10.27 -17.15 21.16
CA THR A 62 11.65 -16.99 20.64
C THR A 62 12.16 -18.26 19.98
N ARG A 63 11.37 -19.34 20.00
CA ARG A 63 11.75 -20.64 19.43
C ARG A 63 10.92 -20.95 18.20
N LEU A 64 11.61 -21.26 17.12
CA LEU A 64 10.99 -21.74 15.91
C LEU A 64 10.27 -23.08 16.17
N PRO A 65 8.99 -23.23 15.84
CA PRO A 65 8.30 -24.51 15.94
C PRO A 65 8.87 -25.51 14.94
N GLU A 66 8.77 -26.82 15.23
CA GLU A 66 9.24 -27.90 14.35
C GLU A 66 8.56 -27.88 12.97
N GLY A 67 7.36 -27.32 12.86
CA GLY A 67 6.64 -27.17 11.61
C GLY A 67 5.49 -26.17 11.69
N CYS A 68 5.11 -25.64 10.54
CA CYS A 68 3.92 -24.82 10.35
C CYS A 68 3.36 -25.02 8.93
N ASP A 69 2.12 -24.60 8.70
CA ASP A 69 1.53 -24.66 7.36
C ASP A 69 1.94 -23.46 6.52
N VAL A 70 2.04 -22.28 7.15
CA VAL A 70 2.40 -21.01 6.52
C VAL A 70 3.42 -20.28 7.39
N PHE A 71 4.47 -19.80 6.75
CA PHE A 71 5.53 -18.99 7.36
C PHE A 71 5.56 -17.63 6.67
N ILE A 72 5.30 -16.56 7.41
CA ILE A 72 5.24 -15.19 6.89
C ILE A 72 6.44 -14.42 7.43
N CYS A 73 7.22 -13.82 6.54
CA CYS A 73 8.49 -13.18 6.89
C CYS A 73 8.91 -12.14 5.86
N HIS A 74 9.98 -11.43 6.14
CA HIS A 74 10.75 -10.74 5.11
C HIS A 74 11.55 -11.74 4.26
N ALA A 75 11.87 -11.34 3.02
CA ALA A 75 12.58 -12.23 2.09
C ALA A 75 13.95 -12.64 2.60
N SER A 76 14.65 -11.79 3.35
CA SER A 76 15.92 -12.08 4.03
C SER A 76 15.84 -13.29 4.97
N ASP A 77 14.65 -13.55 5.51
CA ASP A 77 14.42 -14.57 6.55
C ASP A 77 13.75 -15.86 6.02
N ALA A 78 13.47 -15.89 4.73
CA ALA A 78 12.77 -17.01 4.11
C ALA A 78 13.48 -18.37 4.31
N GLN A 79 14.81 -18.38 4.47
CA GLN A 79 15.60 -19.58 4.78
C GLN A 79 15.30 -20.16 6.18
N MET A 80 14.71 -19.36 7.08
CA MET A 80 14.32 -19.81 8.42
C MET A 80 13.03 -20.64 8.41
N ALA A 81 12.29 -20.63 7.30
CA ALA A 81 11.01 -21.31 7.20
C ALA A 81 11.13 -22.82 7.36
N PRO A 82 10.32 -23.46 8.21
CA PRO A 82 10.32 -24.90 8.39
C PRO A 82 10.11 -25.63 7.04
N PRO A 83 10.69 -26.83 6.86
CA PRO A 83 10.43 -27.64 5.68
C PRO A 83 8.92 -27.85 5.45
N ALA A 84 8.52 -27.90 4.18
CA ALA A 84 7.14 -28.09 3.74
C ALA A 84 6.12 -26.96 4.08
N SER A 85 6.52 -25.87 4.77
CA SER A 85 5.65 -24.70 4.93
C SER A 85 5.46 -23.96 3.59
N LEU A 86 4.31 -23.29 3.42
CA LEU A 86 4.16 -22.22 2.44
C LEU A 86 4.92 -20.99 2.98
N VAL A 87 5.78 -20.38 2.18
CA VAL A 87 6.49 -19.15 2.56
C VAL A 87 5.79 -17.96 1.91
N ALA A 88 5.37 -17.00 2.72
CA ALA A 88 4.80 -15.75 2.25
C ALA A 88 5.75 -14.60 2.60
N VAL A 89 6.39 -14.00 1.60
CA VAL A 89 7.27 -12.85 1.77
C VAL A 89 6.51 -11.54 1.60
N LEU A 90 6.82 -10.55 2.45
CA LEU A 90 6.11 -9.26 2.49
C LEU A 90 6.82 -8.16 1.69
N ASP A 91 8.05 -8.38 1.23
CA ASP A 91 8.88 -7.33 0.60
C ASP A 91 8.44 -6.94 -0.82
N GLY A 92 7.75 -7.80 -1.52
CA GLY A 92 7.25 -7.55 -2.86
C GLY A 92 7.51 -8.70 -3.83
N PRO A 93 6.91 -8.64 -5.03
CA PRO A 93 7.05 -9.69 -6.04
C PRO A 93 8.48 -9.94 -6.51
N GLU A 94 9.32 -8.91 -6.54
CA GLU A 94 10.74 -8.98 -6.93
C GLU A 94 11.56 -9.86 -6.00
N ALA A 95 11.20 -9.92 -4.73
CA ALA A 95 11.88 -10.75 -3.75
C ALA A 95 11.78 -12.25 -4.07
N LEU A 96 10.77 -12.66 -4.84
CA LEU A 96 10.62 -14.05 -5.28
C LEU A 96 11.74 -14.52 -6.23
N ALA A 97 12.38 -13.57 -6.95
CA ALA A 97 13.47 -13.91 -7.86
C ALA A 97 14.73 -14.42 -7.12
N THR A 98 14.92 -14.01 -5.87
CA THR A 98 16.06 -14.36 -5.03
C THR A 98 15.65 -15.19 -3.81
N ALA A 99 14.37 -15.58 -3.71
CA ALA A 99 13.90 -16.39 -2.60
C ALA A 99 14.65 -17.73 -2.52
N PRO A 100 15.11 -18.14 -1.34
CA PRO A 100 15.86 -19.40 -1.17
C PRO A 100 15.06 -20.64 -1.58
N GLU A 101 13.75 -20.57 -1.50
CA GLU A 101 12.80 -21.67 -1.75
C GLU A 101 11.69 -21.24 -2.72
N PRO A 102 12.02 -20.93 -4.00
CA PRO A 102 11.08 -20.34 -4.94
C PRO A 102 9.83 -21.20 -5.19
N ASP A 103 9.99 -22.53 -5.15
CA ASP A 103 8.88 -23.46 -5.43
C ASP A 103 7.81 -23.48 -4.33
N ARG A 104 8.09 -22.96 -3.15
CA ARG A 104 7.13 -22.87 -2.05
C ARG A 104 6.89 -21.45 -1.55
N SER A 105 7.40 -20.45 -2.27
CA SER A 105 7.31 -19.04 -1.90
C SER A 105 6.28 -18.30 -2.76
N VAL A 106 5.58 -17.36 -2.11
CA VAL A 106 4.72 -16.36 -2.75
C VAL A 106 5.00 -15.01 -2.09
N ALA A 107 4.81 -13.91 -2.82
CA ALA A 107 4.80 -12.60 -2.19
C ALA A 107 3.36 -12.20 -1.86
N MET A 108 3.15 -11.54 -0.71
CA MET A 108 1.83 -11.17 -0.24
C MET A 108 1.86 -9.82 0.48
N ASP A 109 0.88 -8.96 0.18
CA ASP A 109 0.58 -7.73 0.92
C ASP A 109 -0.87 -7.82 1.42
N VAL A 110 -1.08 -7.84 2.73
CA VAL A 110 -2.42 -7.85 3.32
C VAL A 110 -2.83 -6.42 3.61
N LEU A 111 -3.71 -5.89 2.76
CA LEU A 111 -4.13 -4.51 2.77
C LEU A 111 -5.19 -4.23 3.84
N ASP A 112 -6.01 -5.22 4.09
CA ASP A 112 -7.12 -5.24 5.06
C ASP A 112 -7.39 -6.71 5.41
N PRO A 113 -7.93 -7.04 6.57
CA PRO A 113 -8.35 -8.42 6.89
C PRO A 113 -9.24 -9.07 5.83
N ARG A 114 -9.89 -8.28 4.98
CA ARG A 114 -10.80 -8.74 3.93
C ARG A 114 -10.18 -8.76 2.53
N PHE A 115 -8.98 -8.21 2.34
CA PHE A 115 -8.36 -8.13 1.02
C PHE A 115 -6.84 -8.16 1.06
N ALA A 116 -6.24 -8.92 0.15
CA ALA A 116 -4.80 -9.03 -0.03
C ALA A 116 -4.39 -8.87 -1.49
N GLU A 117 -3.14 -8.52 -1.72
CA GLU A 117 -2.48 -8.61 -3.01
C GLU A 117 -1.44 -9.73 -2.98
N VAL A 118 -1.41 -10.57 -4.01
CA VAL A 118 -0.53 -11.75 -4.07
C VAL A 118 0.22 -11.79 -5.38
N ALA A 119 1.49 -12.11 -5.33
CA ALA A 119 2.27 -12.48 -6.50
C ALA A 119 2.79 -13.91 -6.36
N PHE A 120 2.55 -14.71 -7.37
CA PHE A 120 2.97 -16.12 -7.38
C PHE A 120 4.35 -16.34 -8.02
N GLY A 121 4.89 -15.36 -8.75
CA GLY A 121 6.13 -15.54 -9.50
C GLY A 121 6.09 -16.80 -10.37
N ASN A 122 7.13 -17.61 -10.27
CA ASN A 122 7.25 -18.91 -10.95
C ASN A 122 6.77 -20.09 -10.08
N ALA A 123 6.07 -19.83 -8.98
CA ALA A 123 5.61 -20.89 -8.09
C ALA A 123 4.75 -21.94 -8.82
N PRO A 124 4.93 -23.23 -8.54
CA PRO A 124 4.15 -24.30 -9.15
C PRO A 124 2.68 -24.23 -8.72
N ASP A 125 1.80 -24.87 -9.47
CA ASP A 125 0.34 -24.88 -9.22
C ASP A 125 -0.02 -25.38 -7.82
N THR A 126 0.76 -26.31 -7.28
CA THR A 126 0.58 -26.82 -5.91
C THR A 126 0.76 -25.71 -4.87
N THR A 127 1.76 -24.85 -5.04
CA THR A 127 2.02 -23.70 -4.15
C THR A 127 0.98 -22.61 -4.33
N ARG A 128 0.59 -22.31 -5.58
CA ARG A 128 -0.52 -21.37 -5.87
C ARG A 128 -1.81 -21.83 -5.21
N ALA A 129 -2.14 -23.12 -5.32
CA ALA A 129 -3.33 -23.68 -4.69
C ALA A 129 -3.27 -23.66 -3.15
N ARG A 130 -2.06 -23.81 -2.55
CA ARG A 130 -1.87 -23.65 -1.10
C ARG A 130 -2.10 -22.23 -0.64
N ALA A 131 -1.52 -21.24 -1.32
CA ALA A 131 -1.71 -19.83 -1.02
C ALA A 131 -3.17 -19.40 -1.18
N THR A 132 -3.83 -19.80 -2.27
CA THR A 132 -5.26 -19.53 -2.48
C THR A 132 -6.12 -20.13 -1.37
N ARG A 133 -5.85 -21.37 -0.93
CA ARG A 133 -6.56 -21.97 0.20
C ARG A 133 -6.32 -21.27 1.52
N PHE A 134 -5.11 -20.78 1.74
CA PHE A 134 -4.78 -19.98 2.92
C PHE A 134 -5.60 -18.69 2.94
N LEU A 135 -5.62 -17.92 1.85
CA LEU A 135 -6.42 -16.70 1.73
C LEU A 135 -7.94 -16.96 1.86
N ALA A 136 -8.43 -18.04 1.27
CA ALA A 136 -9.82 -18.45 1.43
C ALA A 136 -10.20 -18.78 2.89
N LYS A 137 -9.27 -19.35 3.67
CA LYS A 137 -9.47 -19.57 5.11
C LYS A 137 -9.51 -18.27 5.92
N LEU A 138 -8.76 -17.25 5.51
CA LEU A 138 -8.84 -15.91 6.07
C LEU A 138 -10.15 -15.19 5.72
N ASN A 139 -10.97 -15.77 4.83
CA ASN A 139 -12.13 -15.11 4.22
C ASN A 139 -11.72 -13.79 3.53
N THR A 140 -10.54 -13.77 2.96
CA THR A 140 -9.89 -12.62 2.36
C THR A 140 -10.02 -12.73 0.84
N GLY A 141 -10.63 -11.73 0.19
CA GLY A 141 -10.52 -11.53 -1.25
C GLY A 141 -9.08 -11.20 -1.64
N PHE A 142 -8.67 -11.46 -2.86
CA PHE A 142 -7.33 -11.10 -3.29
C PHE A 142 -7.24 -10.73 -4.76
N ALA A 143 -6.28 -9.84 -5.07
CA ALA A 143 -5.83 -9.55 -6.42
C ALA A 143 -4.47 -10.21 -6.69
N VAL A 144 -4.20 -10.51 -7.96
CA VAL A 144 -2.93 -11.14 -8.36
C VAL A 144 -2.08 -10.15 -9.14
N THR A 145 -0.92 -9.79 -8.58
CA THR A 145 0.12 -9.04 -9.30
C THR A 145 0.91 -9.99 -10.17
N THR A 146 0.93 -9.72 -11.47
CA THR A 146 1.56 -10.61 -12.46
C THR A 146 2.87 -10.07 -13.01
N ARG A 147 3.07 -8.75 -13.07
CA ARG A 147 4.21 -8.09 -13.73
C ARG A 147 4.60 -6.78 -13.05
N GLY A 148 5.87 -6.39 -13.28
CA GLY A 148 6.43 -5.13 -12.83
C GLY A 148 7.14 -5.23 -11.48
N HIS A 149 7.70 -4.11 -11.02
CA HIS A 149 8.32 -3.99 -9.71
C HIS A 149 7.28 -3.60 -8.67
N GLY A 150 7.28 -4.28 -7.53
CA GLY A 150 6.36 -4.02 -6.43
C GLY A 150 4.93 -4.52 -6.67
N PHE A 151 4.15 -4.48 -5.62
CA PHE A 151 2.71 -4.72 -5.67
C PHE A 151 1.98 -3.58 -6.38
N TRP A 152 0.92 -3.92 -7.11
CA TRP A 152 0.11 -2.93 -7.84
C TRP A 152 -0.52 -1.89 -6.93
N GLY A 153 -0.98 -2.30 -5.75
CA GLY A 153 -1.53 -1.36 -4.77
C GLY A 153 -0.52 -0.30 -4.34
N ASN A 154 0.75 -0.70 -4.12
CA ASN A 154 1.83 0.22 -3.80
C ASN A 154 2.16 1.15 -4.98
N ARG A 155 2.20 0.61 -6.20
CA ARG A 155 2.42 1.40 -7.42
C ARG A 155 1.30 2.42 -7.65
N LEU A 156 0.05 2.04 -7.41
CA LEU A 156 -1.10 2.94 -7.51
C LEU A 156 -1.01 4.07 -6.46
N GLN A 157 -0.60 3.74 -5.24
CA GLN A 157 -0.38 4.71 -4.18
C GLN A 157 0.77 5.68 -4.53
N ASP A 158 1.90 5.16 -5.02
CA ASP A 158 3.03 6.00 -5.41
C ASP A 158 2.66 6.92 -6.59
N ALA A 159 1.89 6.42 -7.56
CA ALA A 159 1.35 7.24 -8.64
C ALA A 159 0.42 8.35 -8.10
N ALA A 160 -0.51 8.02 -7.19
CA ALA A 160 -1.40 8.99 -6.58
C ALA A 160 -0.63 10.11 -5.86
N ILE A 161 0.41 9.75 -5.11
CA ILE A 161 1.24 10.72 -4.41
C ILE A 161 2.08 11.56 -5.37
N SER A 162 2.51 11.02 -6.52
CA SER A 162 3.21 11.81 -7.54
C SER A 162 2.31 12.90 -8.12
N PHE A 163 1.02 12.63 -8.32
CA PHE A 163 0.05 13.67 -8.73
C PHE A 163 -0.14 14.73 -7.65
N VAL A 164 -0.27 14.28 -6.40
CA VAL A 164 -0.39 15.17 -5.23
C VAL A 164 0.85 16.07 -5.11
N ASP A 165 2.06 15.51 -5.10
CA ASP A 165 3.32 16.26 -4.98
C ASP A 165 3.43 17.36 -6.05
N ARG A 166 3.05 17.04 -7.29
CA ARG A 166 3.04 18.02 -8.39
C ARG A 166 2.02 19.13 -8.20
N LEU A 167 0.83 18.82 -7.67
CA LEU A 167 -0.21 19.81 -7.41
C LEU A 167 0.17 20.75 -6.26
N LEU A 168 0.85 20.26 -5.24
CA LEU A 168 1.41 21.09 -4.18
C LEU A 168 2.40 22.12 -4.76
N LEU A 169 3.30 21.69 -5.65
CA LEU A 169 4.31 22.57 -6.27
C LEU A 169 3.70 23.69 -7.12
N ILE A 170 2.51 23.53 -7.66
CA ILE A 170 1.81 24.60 -8.41
C ILE A 170 0.92 25.49 -7.54
N GLY A 171 0.88 25.27 -6.22
CA GLY A 171 0.29 26.18 -5.27
C GLY A 171 -0.96 25.69 -4.53
N ILE A 172 -1.34 24.42 -4.66
CA ILE A 172 -2.41 23.84 -3.81
C ILE A 172 -1.80 23.51 -2.44
N THR A 173 -2.50 23.80 -1.35
CA THR A 173 -2.04 23.45 0.00
C THR A 173 -2.41 22.02 0.37
N PRO A 174 -1.66 21.37 1.29
CA PRO A 174 -1.96 20.00 1.71
C PRO A 174 -3.37 19.79 2.24
N TRP A 175 -3.88 20.73 3.03
CA TRP A 175 -5.20 20.60 3.65
C TRP A 175 -6.34 20.88 2.68
N GLU A 176 -6.21 21.86 1.76
CA GLU A 176 -7.19 22.12 0.71
C GLU A 176 -7.31 20.91 -0.23
N LEU A 177 -6.19 20.29 -0.59
CA LEU A 177 -6.19 19.10 -1.43
C LEU A 177 -6.82 17.89 -0.71
N ASP A 178 -6.45 17.65 0.56
CA ASP A 178 -7.01 16.54 1.33
C ASP A 178 -8.52 16.71 1.53
N GLU A 179 -9.00 17.91 1.84
CA GLU A 179 -10.43 18.23 1.96
C GLU A 179 -11.17 18.00 0.63
N ALA A 180 -10.61 18.48 -0.48
CA ALA A 180 -11.20 18.27 -1.80
C ALA A 180 -11.23 16.80 -2.22
N LEU A 181 -10.23 16.00 -1.83
CA LEU A 181 -10.23 14.56 -2.07
C LEU A 181 -11.29 13.84 -1.22
N GLU A 182 -11.44 14.22 0.05
CA GLU A 182 -12.50 13.70 0.93
C GLU A 182 -13.90 14.06 0.36
N ASP A 183 -14.11 15.30 -0.09
CA ASP A 183 -15.33 15.72 -0.78
C ASP A 183 -15.59 14.98 -2.08
N ALA A 184 -14.53 14.60 -2.81
CA ALA A 184 -14.60 13.78 -4.01
C ALA A 184 -14.82 12.29 -3.71
N GLY A 185 -14.89 11.90 -2.44
CA GLY A 185 -15.27 10.56 -1.98
C GLY A 185 -14.14 9.65 -1.59
N PHE A 186 -12.94 10.16 -1.34
CA PHE A 186 -11.92 9.41 -0.62
C PHE A 186 -12.33 9.27 0.85
N ALA A 187 -12.03 8.11 1.44
CA ALA A 187 -12.32 7.85 2.86
C ALA A 187 -11.50 8.76 3.79
N GLN A 188 -10.34 9.20 3.31
CA GLN A 188 -9.42 10.12 3.97
C GLN A 188 -8.53 10.77 2.92
N GLY A 189 -8.09 12.00 3.18
CA GLY A 189 -7.10 12.68 2.34
C GLY A 189 -5.80 11.88 2.22
N LEU A 190 -5.19 11.91 1.04
CA LEU A 190 -4.01 11.10 0.73
C LEU A 190 -2.78 11.48 1.56
N LEU A 191 -2.65 12.76 1.91
CA LEU A 191 -1.54 13.26 2.73
C LEU A 191 -1.70 12.85 4.19
N LYS A 192 -2.90 12.94 4.76
CA LYS A 192 -3.21 12.37 6.08
C LYS A 192 -2.98 10.86 6.12
N SER A 193 -3.35 10.16 5.04
CA SER A 193 -3.11 8.72 4.92
C SER A 193 -1.62 8.38 4.95
N GLN A 194 -0.79 9.15 4.24
CA GLN A 194 0.66 9.00 4.30
C GLN A 194 1.24 9.21 5.70
N ASP A 195 0.78 10.21 6.43
CA ASP A 195 1.21 10.46 7.80
C ASP A 195 0.89 9.27 8.75
N HIS A 196 -0.18 8.54 8.48
CA HIS A 196 -0.52 7.34 9.25
C HIS A 196 0.35 6.13 8.89
N ILE A 197 0.74 5.98 7.63
CA ILE A 197 1.60 4.87 7.15
C ILE A 197 3.05 5.11 7.56
N GLY A 198 3.53 6.35 7.46
CA GLY A 198 4.92 6.76 7.56
C GLY A 198 5.51 7.13 6.20
N LEU A 199 6.02 8.35 6.09
CA LEU A 199 6.59 8.86 4.83
C LEU A 199 7.88 8.14 4.44
N ASP A 200 8.64 7.68 5.42
CA ASP A 200 9.88 6.89 5.25
C ASP A 200 9.62 5.57 4.54
N VAL A 201 8.49 4.90 4.81
CA VAL A 201 8.09 3.64 4.15
C VAL A 201 7.90 3.87 2.64
N ALA A 202 7.12 4.89 2.27
CA ALA A 202 6.89 5.24 0.87
C ALA A 202 8.18 5.74 0.18
N PHE A 203 9.00 6.52 0.89
CA PHE A 203 10.29 7.00 0.41
C PHE A 203 11.23 5.84 0.07
N ALA A 204 11.41 4.88 0.99
CA ALA A 204 12.26 3.71 0.76
C ALA A 204 11.83 2.93 -0.49
N ARG A 205 10.52 2.74 -0.68
CA ARG A 205 9.94 2.06 -1.85
C ARG A 205 10.22 2.83 -3.15
N ARG A 206 9.99 4.16 -3.17
CA ARG A 206 10.27 5.00 -4.35
C ARG A 206 11.74 5.01 -4.70
N ARG A 207 12.62 5.11 -3.71
CA ARG A 207 14.08 5.03 -3.91
C ARG A 207 14.49 3.72 -4.58
N ALA A 208 13.89 2.60 -4.17
CA ALA A 208 14.14 1.30 -4.79
C ALA A 208 13.68 1.22 -6.26
N SER A 209 12.62 1.96 -6.62
CA SER A 209 12.11 2.03 -8.00
C SER A 209 12.74 3.15 -8.84
N GLY A 210 13.63 3.97 -8.27
CA GLY A 210 14.27 5.10 -8.96
C GLY A 210 13.34 6.28 -9.20
N THR A 211 12.30 6.45 -8.38
CA THR A 211 11.35 7.56 -8.43
C THR A 211 11.65 8.55 -7.30
N ASP A 212 11.83 9.81 -7.63
CA ASP A 212 12.03 10.89 -6.67
C ASP A 212 10.84 11.86 -6.70
N LEU A 213 10.44 12.38 -5.54
CA LEU A 213 9.43 13.42 -5.38
C LEU A 213 10.04 14.62 -4.66
N LEU A 214 9.70 15.84 -5.08
CA LEU A 214 10.36 17.02 -4.55
C LEU A 214 9.95 17.32 -3.11
N VAL A 215 8.66 17.44 -2.85
CA VAL A 215 8.16 17.81 -1.52
C VAL A 215 8.18 16.61 -0.57
N ALA A 216 7.64 15.46 -1.00
CA ALA A 216 7.52 14.29 -0.15
C ALA A 216 8.88 13.75 0.31
N ASP A 217 9.91 13.76 -0.56
CA ASP A 217 11.23 13.27 -0.21
C ASP A 217 11.99 14.27 0.69
N ARG A 218 11.82 15.59 0.45
CA ARG A 218 12.33 16.62 1.35
C ARG A 218 11.78 16.45 2.76
N MET A 219 10.48 16.15 2.91
CA MET A 219 9.89 15.93 4.22
C MET A 219 10.60 14.83 5.00
N VAL A 220 10.93 13.72 4.34
CA VAL A 220 11.68 12.62 4.97
C VAL A 220 13.07 13.09 5.39
N HIS A 221 13.78 13.86 4.55
CA HIS A 221 15.11 14.42 4.89
C HIS A 221 15.07 15.41 6.06
N GLU A 222 13.96 16.12 6.25
CA GLU A 222 13.72 17.01 7.40
C GLU A 222 13.25 16.26 8.67
N GLY A 223 13.15 14.92 8.61
CA GLY A 223 12.69 14.10 9.74
C GLY A 223 11.16 14.14 9.97
N ARG A 224 10.39 14.63 9.02
CA ARG A 224 8.94 14.70 9.06
C ARG A 224 8.37 13.39 8.53
N LEU A 225 8.34 12.37 9.39
CA LEU A 225 8.02 10.99 9.00
C LEU A 225 6.54 10.63 9.20
N GLY A 226 5.72 11.55 9.72
CA GLY A 226 4.31 11.34 9.93
C GLY A 226 3.91 11.25 11.41
N ARG A 227 2.75 10.63 11.66
CA ARG A 227 2.13 10.60 12.98
C ARG A 227 2.99 9.92 14.06
N SER A 228 3.79 8.92 13.70
CA SER A 228 4.64 8.17 14.65
C SER A 228 5.68 9.04 15.34
N VAL A 229 6.19 10.08 14.66
CA VAL A 229 7.13 11.07 15.20
C VAL A 229 6.45 12.39 15.56
N GLY A 230 5.12 12.48 15.41
CA GLY A 230 4.32 13.65 15.76
C GLY A 230 4.27 14.74 14.69
N VAL A 231 4.95 14.57 13.56
CA VAL A 231 5.00 15.55 12.46
C VAL A 231 5.25 14.86 11.12
N GLY A 232 4.44 15.22 10.15
CA GLY A 232 4.52 14.83 8.74
C GLY A 232 4.00 15.98 7.89
N TRP A 233 3.02 15.71 7.02
CA TRP A 233 2.24 16.73 6.32
C TRP A 233 1.47 17.61 7.30
N TYR A 234 1.04 17.00 8.39
CA TYR A 234 0.37 17.63 9.51
C TYR A 234 1.19 17.50 10.79
N ARG A 235 0.81 18.26 11.82
CA ARG A 235 1.32 18.06 13.18
C ARG A 235 0.31 17.26 14.00
N TYR A 236 0.84 16.48 14.94
CA TYR A 236 0.05 15.61 15.83
C TYR A 236 0.41 15.87 17.31
N PRO A 237 0.05 17.05 17.87
CA PRO A 237 0.41 17.42 19.23
C PRO A 237 -0.11 16.40 20.22
N GLY A 238 0.76 15.84 21.06
CA GLY A 238 0.41 14.83 22.06
C GLY A 238 -0.19 13.54 21.50
N GLY A 239 0.06 13.21 20.21
CA GLY A 239 -0.52 12.06 19.55
C GLY A 239 -1.99 12.22 19.15
N GLY A 240 -2.52 13.44 19.23
CA GLY A 240 -3.91 13.80 18.89
C GLY A 240 -4.25 13.77 17.41
N GLY A 241 -5.28 14.53 17.02
CA GLY A 241 -5.70 14.70 15.63
C GLY A 241 -4.71 15.51 14.79
N ALA A 242 -4.86 15.44 13.48
CA ALA A 242 -4.08 16.23 12.54
C ALA A 242 -4.35 17.73 12.71
N VAL A 243 -3.30 18.52 12.78
CA VAL A 243 -3.35 19.99 12.88
C VAL A 243 -2.52 20.56 11.73
N ILE A 244 -3.05 21.56 11.05
CA ILE A 244 -2.37 22.28 9.97
C ILE A 244 -1.00 22.80 10.47
N ASP A 245 0.03 22.63 9.66
CA ASP A 245 1.35 23.16 9.90
C ASP A 245 1.70 24.25 8.87
N PRO A 246 1.68 25.54 9.26
CA PRO A 246 1.99 26.62 8.32
C PRO A 246 3.38 26.53 7.68
N LEU A 247 4.35 25.85 8.33
CA LEU A 247 5.68 25.63 7.76
C LEU A 247 5.65 24.82 6.46
N MET A 248 4.58 24.05 6.22
CA MET A 248 4.45 23.29 4.99
C MET A 248 4.27 24.17 3.76
N GLU A 249 3.54 25.29 3.87
CA GLU A 249 3.42 26.24 2.76
C GLU A 249 4.79 26.80 2.37
N ASP A 250 5.57 27.23 3.36
CA ASP A 250 6.91 27.78 3.12
C ASP A 250 7.82 26.75 2.45
N MET A 251 7.81 25.51 2.91
CA MET A 251 8.60 24.41 2.33
C MET A 251 8.20 24.12 0.88
N ILE A 252 6.89 24.06 0.60
CA ILE A 252 6.37 23.81 -0.75
C ILE A 252 6.75 24.94 -1.70
N VAL A 253 6.57 26.19 -1.28
CA VAL A 253 6.93 27.37 -2.08
C VAL A 253 8.44 27.44 -2.35
N GLU A 254 9.25 27.05 -1.37
CA GLU A 254 10.69 26.99 -1.53
C GLU A 254 11.10 25.91 -2.54
N GLU A 255 10.53 24.70 -2.45
CA GLU A 255 10.79 23.61 -3.41
C GLU A 255 10.34 23.97 -4.83
N ALA A 256 9.14 24.55 -4.97
CA ALA A 256 8.65 25.02 -6.27
C ALA A 256 9.60 26.03 -6.90
N ARG A 257 10.12 26.97 -6.08
CA ARG A 257 11.08 27.98 -6.54
C ARG A 257 12.41 27.35 -6.96
N PHE A 258 12.94 26.39 -6.20
CA PHE A 258 14.18 25.68 -6.56
C PHE A 258 14.02 24.86 -7.83
N ALA A 259 12.86 24.27 -8.03
CA ALA A 259 12.52 23.51 -9.24
C ALA A 259 12.16 24.40 -10.45
N GLY A 260 12.02 25.72 -10.27
CA GLY A 260 11.57 26.63 -11.32
C GLY A 260 10.14 26.40 -11.77
N ILE A 261 9.27 25.98 -10.84
CA ILE A 261 7.87 25.71 -11.09
C ILE A 261 7.05 26.93 -10.66
N ASP A 262 6.32 27.53 -11.62
CA ASP A 262 5.45 28.65 -11.35
C ASP A 262 4.07 28.18 -10.86
N PRO A 263 3.39 28.91 -9.96
CA PRO A 263 2.03 28.62 -9.55
C PRO A 263 1.08 28.63 -10.75
N VAL A 264 0.16 27.66 -10.77
CA VAL A 264 -0.89 27.56 -11.77
C VAL A 264 -2.24 27.71 -11.07
N PRO A 265 -3.07 28.69 -11.41
CA PRO A 265 -4.39 28.82 -10.82
C PRO A 265 -5.25 27.57 -11.07
N MET A 266 -5.64 26.89 -9.98
CA MET A 266 -6.46 25.71 -10.02
C MET A 266 -7.39 25.73 -8.79
N THR A 267 -8.65 25.34 -8.94
CA THR A 267 -9.55 25.17 -7.81
C THR A 267 -9.28 23.83 -7.13
N ASP A 268 -9.57 23.72 -5.84
CA ASP A 268 -9.38 22.49 -5.06
C ASP A 268 -10.13 21.30 -5.68
N ALA A 269 -11.37 21.53 -6.14
CA ALA A 269 -12.14 20.51 -6.85
C ALA A 269 -11.49 20.08 -8.16
N ALA A 270 -10.87 20.99 -8.92
CA ALA A 270 -10.14 20.65 -10.13
C ALA A 270 -8.84 19.89 -9.81
N ALA A 271 -8.19 20.18 -8.68
CA ALA A 271 -7.04 19.45 -8.19
C ALA A 271 -7.41 18.01 -7.81
N ALA A 272 -8.51 17.81 -7.06
CA ALA A 272 -9.02 16.47 -6.77
C ALA A 272 -9.40 15.69 -8.05
N ASP A 273 -10.07 16.34 -9.01
CA ASP A 273 -10.37 15.76 -10.32
C ASP A 273 -9.11 15.36 -11.10
N ALA A 274 -8.02 16.14 -11.00
CA ALA A 274 -6.74 15.83 -11.62
C ALA A 274 -6.09 14.60 -11.00
N VAL A 275 -6.12 14.45 -9.68
CA VAL A 275 -5.64 13.25 -8.96
C VAL A 275 -6.44 12.03 -9.39
N ILE A 276 -7.78 12.09 -9.41
CA ILE A 276 -8.64 10.98 -9.81
C ILE A 276 -8.37 10.58 -11.27
N ALA A 277 -8.25 11.54 -12.18
CA ALA A 277 -7.93 11.26 -13.57
C ALA A 277 -6.57 10.57 -13.72
N GLY A 278 -5.57 11.01 -12.96
CA GLY A 278 -4.26 10.39 -12.90
C GLY A 278 -4.30 8.96 -12.36
N ILE A 279 -5.03 8.70 -11.28
CA ILE A 279 -5.21 7.36 -10.70
C ILE A 279 -5.90 6.42 -11.72
N ILE A 280 -6.96 6.88 -12.38
CA ILE A 280 -7.63 6.10 -13.44
C ILE A 280 -6.64 5.77 -14.57
N ASN A 281 -5.83 6.74 -14.98
CA ASN A 281 -4.83 6.56 -16.02
C ASN A 281 -3.74 5.54 -15.63
N ALA A 282 -3.27 5.58 -14.38
CA ALA A 282 -2.33 4.61 -13.85
C ALA A 282 -2.94 3.20 -13.76
N ALA A 283 -4.21 3.09 -13.36
CA ALA A 283 -4.94 1.83 -13.27
C ALA A 283 -5.13 1.14 -14.64
N ALA A 284 -5.15 1.90 -15.75
CA ALA A 284 -5.21 1.33 -17.08
C ALA A 284 -4.03 0.38 -17.39
N GLY A 285 -2.83 0.70 -16.85
CA GLY A 285 -1.67 -0.18 -16.95
C GLY A 285 -1.86 -1.51 -16.22
N MET A 286 -2.60 -1.52 -15.11
CA MET A 286 -2.89 -2.74 -14.34
C MET A 286 -3.78 -3.70 -15.15
N LEU A 287 -4.79 -3.15 -15.86
CA LEU A 287 -5.67 -3.94 -16.72
C LEU A 287 -4.90 -4.54 -17.90
N GLN A 288 -3.96 -3.79 -18.50
CA GLN A 288 -3.08 -4.29 -19.55
C GLN A 288 -2.25 -5.48 -19.08
N ASP A 289 -1.81 -5.47 -17.84
CA ASP A 289 -1.02 -6.55 -17.25
C ASP A 289 -1.87 -7.72 -16.70
N GLY A 290 -3.17 -7.71 -16.98
CA GLY A 290 -4.10 -8.80 -16.69
C GLY A 290 -4.85 -8.70 -15.37
N MET A 291 -4.82 -7.54 -14.69
CA MET A 291 -5.69 -7.27 -13.56
C MET A 291 -7.16 -7.20 -14.02
N THR A 292 -8.08 -7.60 -13.16
CA THR A 292 -9.51 -7.44 -13.41
C THR A 292 -9.99 -6.05 -12.97
N THR A 293 -11.12 -5.58 -13.51
CA THR A 293 -11.76 -4.33 -13.06
C THR A 293 -12.09 -4.37 -11.57
N ASP A 294 -12.60 -5.50 -11.09
CA ASP A 294 -12.89 -5.68 -9.65
C ASP A 294 -11.61 -5.61 -8.80
N GLY A 295 -10.49 -6.14 -9.31
CA GLY A 295 -9.19 -6.02 -8.67
C GLY A 295 -8.68 -4.58 -8.62
N VAL A 296 -8.85 -3.83 -9.68
CA VAL A 296 -8.52 -2.39 -9.74
C VAL A 296 -9.36 -1.60 -8.71
N ASP A 297 -10.68 -1.82 -8.69
CA ASP A 297 -11.58 -1.15 -7.74
C ASP A 297 -11.23 -1.52 -6.29
N ALA A 298 -10.93 -2.79 -6.03
CA ALA A 298 -10.51 -3.22 -4.70
C ALA A 298 -9.19 -2.57 -4.25
N LEU A 299 -8.17 -2.52 -5.14
CA LEU A 299 -6.89 -1.87 -4.82
C LEU A 299 -7.05 -0.36 -4.59
N ALA A 300 -7.86 0.33 -5.41
CA ALA A 300 -8.16 1.74 -5.21
C ALA A 300 -8.85 1.99 -3.86
N PHE A 301 -9.80 1.12 -3.50
CA PHE A 301 -10.50 1.21 -2.22
C PHE A 301 -9.56 0.95 -1.03
N TYR A 302 -8.84 -0.18 -1.03
CA TYR A 302 -8.05 -0.59 0.14
C TYR A 302 -6.74 0.19 0.31
N LYS A 303 -6.12 0.67 -0.78
CA LYS A 303 -4.86 1.44 -0.73
C LYS A 303 -5.08 2.95 -0.66
N LEU A 304 -6.09 3.47 -1.34
CA LEU A 304 -6.31 4.91 -1.46
C LEU A 304 -7.56 5.40 -0.72
N GLY A 305 -8.44 4.50 -0.28
CA GLY A 305 -9.73 4.86 0.25
C GLY A 305 -10.70 5.39 -0.83
N LEU A 306 -10.46 5.11 -2.10
CA LEU A 306 -11.27 5.58 -3.22
C LEU A 306 -12.15 4.45 -3.76
N PRO A 307 -13.46 4.45 -3.50
CA PRO A 307 -14.39 3.45 -4.02
C PRO A 307 -14.73 3.70 -5.49
N ASP A 308 -15.16 2.63 -6.16
CA ASP A 308 -15.81 2.65 -7.47
C ASP A 308 -15.02 3.36 -8.58
N LEU A 309 -13.68 3.16 -8.62
CA LEU A 309 -12.78 3.84 -9.54
C LEU A 309 -13.20 3.63 -11.01
N THR A 310 -13.52 2.39 -11.38
CA THR A 310 -13.93 2.05 -12.76
C THR A 310 -15.32 2.61 -13.12
N ALA A 311 -16.25 2.67 -12.16
CA ALA A 311 -17.55 3.31 -12.36
C ALA A 311 -17.39 4.83 -12.56
N ARG A 312 -16.53 5.48 -11.79
CA ARG A 312 -16.19 6.91 -11.97
C ARG A 312 -15.58 7.17 -13.35
N ALA A 313 -14.65 6.31 -13.80
CA ALA A 313 -14.09 6.40 -15.15
C ALA A 313 -15.21 6.35 -16.21
N LYS A 314 -16.14 5.41 -16.10
CA LYS A 314 -17.27 5.27 -17.02
C LYS A 314 -18.20 6.48 -17.02
N GLN A 315 -18.42 7.13 -15.87
CA GLN A 315 -19.21 8.37 -15.78
C GLN A 315 -18.54 9.54 -16.50
N ILE A 316 -17.21 9.66 -16.41
CA ILE A 316 -16.43 10.68 -17.13
C ILE A 316 -16.42 10.38 -18.64
N GLY A 317 -16.39 9.12 -19.00
CA GLY A 317 -16.25 8.63 -20.39
C GLY A 317 -14.82 8.73 -20.90
N GLU A 318 -14.44 7.85 -21.84
CA GLU A 318 -13.07 7.78 -22.36
C GLU A 318 -12.60 9.11 -22.97
N SER A 319 -13.40 9.72 -23.83
CA SER A 319 -13.06 11.00 -24.46
C SER A 319 -12.94 12.13 -23.42
N GLY A 320 -13.81 12.17 -22.42
CA GLY A 320 -13.75 13.13 -21.32
C GLY A 320 -12.46 12.98 -20.52
N LEU A 321 -12.08 11.74 -20.20
CA LEU A 321 -10.86 11.45 -19.46
C LEU A 321 -9.59 11.79 -20.25
N ARG A 322 -9.53 11.42 -21.54
CA ARG A 322 -8.42 11.81 -22.43
C ARG A 322 -8.26 13.32 -22.54
N ASN A 323 -9.36 14.05 -22.69
CA ASN A 323 -9.33 15.51 -22.75
C ASN A 323 -8.82 16.13 -21.45
N ARG A 324 -9.25 15.61 -20.27
CA ARG A 324 -8.74 16.05 -18.95
C ARG A 324 -7.24 15.81 -18.82
N LEU A 325 -6.78 14.59 -19.10
CA LEU A 325 -5.36 14.26 -19.05
C LEU A 325 -4.53 15.13 -20.00
N THR A 326 -5.01 15.34 -21.25
CA THR A 326 -4.33 16.20 -22.21
C THR A 326 -4.24 17.66 -21.72
N ALA A 327 -5.29 18.18 -21.11
CA ALA A 327 -5.25 19.53 -20.53
C ALA A 327 -4.25 19.62 -19.37
N LEU A 328 -4.17 18.58 -18.53
CA LEU A 328 -3.24 18.50 -17.40
C LEU A 328 -1.76 18.34 -17.81
N GLN A 329 -1.48 17.94 -19.07
CA GLN A 329 -0.12 17.95 -19.61
C GLN A 329 0.50 19.36 -19.65
N ALA A 330 -0.30 20.41 -19.57
CA ALA A 330 0.22 21.77 -19.39
C ALA A 330 0.85 21.97 -17.98
N VAL A 331 0.42 21.19 -16.98
CA VAL A 331 1.01 21.20 -15.63
C VAL A 331 2.25 20.31 -15.58
N ASP A 332 2.15 19.11 -16.14
CA ASP A 332 3.25 18.18 -16.31
C ASP A 332 2.97 17.20 -17.46
N ALA A 333 3.76 17.35 -18.53
CA ALA A 333 3.54 16.61 -19.77
C ALA A 333 3.74 15.09 -19.63
N THR A 334 4.60 14.67 -18.71
CA THR A 334 4.91 13.26 -18.49
C THR A 334 3.92 12.62 -17.53
N LEU A 335 3.66 13.29 -16.42
CA LEU A 335 2.85 12.75 -15.33
C LEU A 335 1.40 12.48 -15.75
N TRP A 336 0.80 13.38 -16.56
CA TRP A 336 -0.56 13.21 -17.08
C TRP A 336 -0.61 12.76 -18.54
N CYS A 337 0.44 12.08 -19.06
CA CYS A 337 0.39 11.50 -20.41
C CYS A 337 -0.67 10.40 -20.47
N PRO A 338 -1.68 10.49 -21.38
CA PRO A 338 -2.71 9.48 -21.47
C PRO A 338 -2.15 8.09 -21.82
N SER A 339 -2.46 7.10 -20.98
CA SER A 339 -2.05 5.72 -21.20
C SER A 339 -2.60 5.18 -22.53
N PRO A 340 -1.80 4.46 -23.33
CA PRO A 340 -2.30 3.74 -24.49
C PRO A 340 -3.40 2.73 -24.15
N SER A 341 -3.36 2.19 -22.93
CA SER A 341 -4.27 1.15 -22.44
C SER A 341 -5.55 1.72 -21.81
N LEU A 342 -5.75 3.04 -21.86
CA LEU A 342 -6.88 3.70 -21.20
C LEU A 342 -8.24 3.12 -21.61
N GLY A 343 -8.37 2.69 -22.89
CA GLY A 343 -9.58 2.05 -23.42
C GLY A 343 -9.99 0.79 -22.67
N LEU A 344 -9.06 0.04 -22.06
CA LEU A 344 -9.35 -1.19 -21.32
C LEU A 344 -10.31 -0.97 -20.15
N ILE A 345 -10.29 0.22 -19.53
CA ILE A 345 -11.23 0.56 -18.44
C ILE A 345 -12.68 0.60 -18.95
N PHE A 346 -12.85 0.88 -20.23
CA PHE A 346 -14.16 1.00 -20.88
C PHE A 346 -14.58 -0.26 -21.62
N GLY A 347 -13.71 -1.29 -21.65
CA GLY A 347 -13.97 -2.57 -22.32
C GLY A 347 -13.72 -2.52 -23.85
N SER A 348 -12.90 -1.58 -24.31
CA SER A 348 -12.50 -1.41 -25.73
C SER A 348 -11.07 -1.87 -25.98
#